data_57bec9451db967e72ea0462a7e2fb5ec
#
_entry.id   57bec9451db967e72ea0462a7e2fb5ec
#
_cell.length_a   1.000
_cell.length_b   1.000
_cell.length_c   1.000
_cell.angle_alpha   90.00
_cell.angle_beta   90.00
_cell.angle_gamma   90.00
#
_symmetry.space_group_name_H-M   'P 1'
#
loop_
_entity.id
_entity.type
_entity.pdbx_description
1 polymer ?
#
loop_
_entity_poly.entity_id
_entity_poly.type
_entity_poly.pdbx_seq_one_letter_code
_entity_poly.pdbx_strand_id
1 'polypeptide(L)'
;VGISGSDMNLLQADAINFDRYGFVGEVSEVNTDYIHQLLEAGIVPVISPIAIGKDQKRYNINADTAAGAVASALHAKQLIFVTDVPGILKDDKLLESVTTEEVEQLIADGTIYGGMIPKVKAAVSGLMGNVDEVMIVNGKKSELMNKTTFAGTTIMKAHLVKA
;
A
#
# COMPACT_ATOMS: atom_id res chain seq x y z
N VAL A 1 16.49 -1.36 9.61
CA VAL A 1 16.26 -0.55 10.82
C VAL A 1 14.79 -0.23 10.98
N GLY A 2 14.27 -0.30 12.23
CA GLY A 2 12.92 0.16 12.56
C GLY A 2 12.91 1.67 12.76
N ILE A 3 11.97 2.36 12.10
CA ILE A 3 11.77 3.82 12.24
C ILE A 3 10.27 4.12 12.33
N SER A 4 9.91 5.21 13.00
CA SER A 4 8.55 5.71 12.96
C SER A 4 8.35 6.61 11.73
N GLY A 5 7.19 6.56 11.10
CA GLY A 5 6.87 7.53 10.07
C GLY A 5 6.87 8.98 10.59
N SER A 6 6.75 9.21 11.89
CA SER A 6 6.92 10.54 12.49
C SER A 6 8.38 11.00 12.65
N ASP A 7 9.37 10.08 12.53
CA ASP A 7 10.78 10.42 12.65
C ASP A 7 11.25 11.19 11.42
N MET A 8 12.04 12.22 11.61
CA MET A 8 12.56 13.09 10.54
C MET A 8 11.46 13.62 9.59
N ASN A 9 10.23 13.78 10.08
CA ASN A 9 9.05 14.11 9.27
C ASN A 9 8.88 13.19 8.05
N LEU A 10 9.19 11.89 8.22
CA LEU A 10 9.13 10.93 7.14
C LEU A 10 7.74 10.86 6.53
N LEU A 11 6.70 10.79 7.37
CA LEU A 11 5.30 10.88 6.98
C LEU A 11 4.66 12.10 7.65
N GLN A 12 4.13 13.00 6.85
CA GLN A 12 3.27 14.06 7.32
C GLN A 12 1.81 13.69 7.06
N ALA A 13 0.90 14.17 7.90
CA ALA A 13 -0.53 13.86 7.77
C ALA A 13 -1.43 15.03 8.10
N ASP A 14 -2.60 15.03 7.47
CA ASP A 14 -3.75 15.82 7.84
C ASP A 14 -4.79 14.93 8.52
N ALA A 15 -5.51 15.46 9.55
CA ALA A 15 -6.57 14.72 10.23
C ALA A 15 -7.74 14.43 9.27
N ILE A 16 -8.27 13.21 9.27
CA ILE A 16 -9.45 12.85 8.47
C ILE A 16 -10.69 13.57 9.01
N ASN A 17 -10.98 13.38 10.31
CA ASN A 17 -12.06 14.02 11.05
C ASN A 17 -11.73 13.90 12.54
N PHE A 18 -11.18 14.96 13.11
CA PHE A 18 -10.70 14.94 14.47
C PHE A 18 -11.81 14.71 15.50
N ASP A 19 -12.99 15.31 15.29
CA ASP A 19 -14.12 15.19 16.22
C ASP A 19 -14.67 13.77 16.30
N ARG A 20 -14.58 13.01 15.20
CA ARG A 20 -15.06 11.64 15.10
C ARG A 20 -14.04 10.58 15.43
N TYR A 21 -12.79 10.77 14.99
CA TYR A 21 -11.75 9.73 15.03
C TYR A 21 -10.52 10.11 15.87
N GLY A 22 -10.46 11.34 16.37
CA GLY A 22 -9.29 11.83 17.10
C GLY A 22 -8.04 11.88 16.20
N PHE A 23 -6.93 11.37 16.71
CA PHE A 23 -5.63 11.39 16.02
C PHE A 23 -5.51 10.27 14.96
N VAL A 24 -6.41 10.28 14.00
CA VAL A 24 -6.37 9.45 12.79
C VAL A 24 -6.25 10.37 11.58
N GLY A 25 -5.30 10.08 10.69
CA GLY A 25 -4.97 10.95 9.56
C GLY A 25 -4.76 10.20 8.25
N GLU A 26 -4.63 10.99 7.20
CA GLU A 26 -4.18 10.57 5.87
C GLU A 26 -2.81 11.20 5.59
N VAL A 27 -1.94 10.46 4.88
CA VAL A 27 -0.61 10.97 4.50
C VAL A 27 -0.78 12.12 3.51
N SER A 28 -0.22 13.28 3.86
CA SER A 28 -0.20 14.47 3.01
C SER A 28 1.15 14.65 2.30
N GLU A 29 2.26 14.18 2.91
CA GLU A 29 3.60 14.31 2.35
C GLU A 29 4.50 13.17 2.85
N VAL A 30 5.45 12.75 2.01
CA VAL A 30 6.48 11.74 2.32
C VAL A 30 7.86 12.36 2.09
N ASN A 31 8.73 12.33 3.10
CA ASN A 31 10.12 12.73 2.99
C ASN A 31 10.94 11.60 2.34
N THR A 32 11.02 11.60 1.02
CA THR A 32 11.75 10.58 0.25
C THR A 32 13.25 10.66 0.43
N ASP A 33 13.80 11.84 0.71
CA ASP A 33 15.25 12.04 0.87
C ASP A 33 15.81 11.21 2.02
N TYR A 34 15.07 11.14 3.13
CA TYR A 34 15.47 10.33 4.27
C TYR A 34 15.45 8.83 3.96
N ILE A 35 14.48 8.36 3.19
CA ILE A 35 14.42 6.97 2.75
C ILE A 35 15.60 6.66 1.80
N HIS A 36 15.86 7.52 0.83
CA HIS A 36 16.98 7.35 -0.11
C HIS A 36 18.32 7.28 0.61
N GLN A 37 18.58 8.16 1.59
CA GLN A 37 19.82 8.11 2.39
C GLN A 37 20.00 6.77 3.10
N LEU A 38 18.93 6.19 3.66
CA LEU A 38 18.99 4.87 4.29
C LEU A 38 19.30 3.78 3.27
N LEU A 39 18.62 3.78 2.13
CA LEU A 39 18.81 2.78 1.07
C LEU A 39 20.22 2.87 0.46
N GLU A 40 20.75 4.06 0.21
CA GLU A 40 22.12 4.29 -0.27
C GLU A 40 23.17 3.78 0.72
N ALA A 41 22.87 3.86 2.02
CA ALA A 41 23.70 3.26 3.06
C ALA A 41 23.54 1.73 3.19
N GLY A 42 22.77 1.08 2.31
CA GLY A 42 22.49 -0.36 2.36
C GLY A 42 21.54 -0.77 3.47
N ILE A 43 20.80 0.18 4.05
CA ILE A 43 19.88 -0.05 5.16
C ILE A 43 18.46 -0.19 4.62
N VAL A 44 17.78 -1.29 4.96
CA VAL A 44 16.35 -1.47 4.67
C VAL A 44 15.53 -0.84 5.82
N PRO A 45 14.74 0.23 5.57
CA PRO A 45 13.87 0.81 6.58
C PRO A 45 12.61 -0.04 6.78
N VAL A 46 12.21 -0.25 8.03
CA VAL A 46 10.92 -0.81 8.44
C VAL A 46 10.12 0.30 9.10
N ILE A 47 9.12 0.80 8.40
CA ILE A 47 8.41 2.04 8.75
C ILE A 47 7.10 1.72 9.46
N SER A 48 6.89 2.27 10.67
CA SER A 48 5.57 2.21 11.30
C SER A 48 4.64 3.30 10.75
N PRO A 49 3.32 3.02 10.60
CA PRO A 49 2.36 3.94 9.99
C PRO A 49 1.87 5.00 10.99
N ILE A 50 2.81 5.75 11.57
CA ILE A 50 2.56 6.89 12.44
C ILE A 50 3.13 8.12 11.75
N ALA A 51 2.31 9.13 11.52
CA ALA A 51 2.72 10.37 10.88
C ALA A 51 2.74 11.55 11.86
N ILE A 52 3.36 12.65 11.47
CA ILE A 52 3.32 13.91 12.19
C ILE A 52 2.38 14.90 11.51
N GLY A 53 1.46 15.51 12.26
CA GLY A 53 0.59 16.56 11.76
C GLY A 53 1.25 17.93 11.78
N LYS A 54 0.67 18.90 11.08
CA LYS A 54 1.10 20.32 11.12
C LYS A 54 1.03 20.92 12.54
N ASP A 55 0.18 20.34 13.39
CA ASP A 55 0.04 20.67 14.81
C ASP A 55 1.09 20.00 15.71
N GLN A 56 2.10 19.35 15.12
CA GLN A 56 3.17 18.61 15.79
C GLN A 56 2.68 17.41 16.63
N LYS A 57 1.47 16.93 16.38
CA LYS A 57 0.93 15.75 17.03
C LYS A 57 1.06 14.52 16.14
N ARG A 58 1.11 13.34 16.76
CA ARG A 58 1.19 12.06 16.05
C ARG A 58 -0.20 11.60 15.66
N TYR A 59 -0.31 11.13 14.41
CA TYR A 59 -1.52 10.58 13.84
C TYR A 59 -1.32 9.12 13.47
N ASN A 60 -2.29 8.29 13.80
CA ASN A 60 -2.36 6.92 13.31
C ASN A 60 -2.79 6.93 11.85
N ILE A 61 -2.03 6.25 10.99
CA ILE A 61 -2.35 6.12 9.57
C ILE A 61 -2.69 4.65 9.28
N ASN A 62 -3.65 4.41 8.41
CA ASN A 62 -3.87 3.06 7.90
C ASN A 62 -2.61 2.56 7.20
N ALA A 63 -2.14 1.35 7.55
CA ALA A 63 -0.86 0.82 7.07
C ALA A 63 -0.82 0.64 5.55
N ASP A 64 -1.93 0.19 4.94
CA ASP A 64 -2.02 0.03 3.48
C ASP A 64 -1.95 1.39 2.77
N THR A 65 -2.62 2.41 3.32
CA THR A 65 -2.57 3.78 2.81
C THR A 65 -1.16 4.38 2.95
N ALA A 66 -0.51 4.19 4.10
CA ALA A 66 0.87 4.64 4.30
C ALA A 66 1.84 3.97 3.31
N ALA A 67 1.72 2.65 3.12
CA ALA A 67 2.54 1.91 2.17
C ALA A 67 2.34 2.41 0.73
N GLY A 68 1.08 2.65 0.33
CA GLY A 68 0.75 3.22 -0.99
C GLY A 68 1.35 4.60 -1.20
N ALA A 69 1.26 5.49 -0.18
CA ALA A 69 1.84 6.84 -0.24
C ALA A 69 3.37 6.81 -0.37
N VAL A 70 4.05 5.97 0.44
CA VAL A 70 5.51 5.81 0.38
C VAL A 70 5.93 5.25 -0.98
N ALA A 71 5.29 4.20 -1.47
CA ALA A 71 5.60 3.59 -2.74
C ALA A 71 5.41 4.57 -3.91
N SER A 72 4.32 5.34 -3.90
CA SER A 72 4.03 6.36 -4.89
C SER A 72 5.09 7.47 -4.89
N ALA A 73 5.45 8.00 -3.71
CA ALA A 73 6.44 9.06 -3.58
C ALA A 73 7.86 8.62 -4.01
N LEU A 74 8.20 7.35 -3.80
CA LEU A 74 9.46 6.76 -4.24
C LEU A 74 9.49 6.33 -5.71
N HIS A 75 8.38 6.46 -6.45
CA HIS A 75 8.22 5.87 -7.77
C HIS A 75 8.62 4.39 -7.78
N ALA A 76 8.09 3.66 -6.79
CA ALA A 76 8.46 2.26 -6.61
C ALA A 76 8.05 1.43 -7.82
N LYS A 77 8.96 0.55 -8.25
CA LYS A 77 8.65 -0.39 -9.33
C LYS A 77 7.52 -1.35 -8.93
N GLN A 78 7.50 -1.76 -7.66
CA GLN A 78 6.52 -2.71 -7.18
C GLN A 78 6.10 -2.38 -5.74
N LEU A 79 4.79 -2.49 -5.46
CA LEU A 79 4.21 -2.46 -4.12
C LEU A 79 3.56 -3.82 -3.83
N ILE A 80 3.93 -4.45 -2.73
CA ILE A 80 3.40 -5.75 -2.35
C ILE A 80 2.63 -5.64 -1.05
N PHE A 81 1.34 -5.91 -1.09
CA PHE A 81 0.51 -6.08 0.10
C PHE A 81 0.51 -7.53 0.54
N VAL A 82 1.05 -7.78 1.73
CA VAL A 82 1.05 -9.11 2.34
C VAL A 82 -0.20 -9.25 3.21
N THR A 83 -0.99 -10.30 2.96
CA THR A 83 -2.25 -10.56 3.65
C THR A 83 -2.36 -12.02 4.06
N ASP A 84 -3.43 -12.40 4.73
CA ASP A 84 -3.71 -13.78 5.16
C ASP A 84 -4.61 -14.56 4.18
N VAL A 85 -4.98 -13.93 3.07
CA VAL A 85 -5.75 -14.54 1.98
C VAL A 85 -4.91 -14.69 0.71
N PRO A 86 -5.25 -15.60 -0.22
CA PRO A 86 -4.46 -15.87 -1.43
C PRO A 86 -4.32 -14.66 -2.36
N GLY A 87 -5.25 -13.73 -2.32
CA GLY A 87 -5.40 -12.61 -3.22
C GLY A 87 -6.88 -12.30 -3.41
N ILE A 88 -7.28 -11.74 -4.56
CA ILE A 88 -8.67 -11.51 -4.91
C ILE A 88 -9.25 -12.82 -5.45
N LEU A 89 -10.32 -13.29 -4.82
CA LEU A 89 -11.04 -14.51 -5.22
C LEU A 89 -12.37 -14.13 -5.88
N LYS A 90 -12.69 -14.78 -6.98
CA LYS A 90 -14.03 -14.77 -7.59
C LYS A 90 -14.47 -16.21 -7.80
N ASP A 91 -15.64 -16.58 -7.25
CA ASP A 91 -16.16 -17.95 -7.28
C ASP A 91 -15.12 -18.99 -6.79
N ASP A 92 -14.46 -18.69 -5.66
CA ASP A 92 -13.38 -19.46 -5.03
C ASP A 92 -12.13 -19.67 -5.92
N LYS A 93 -12.01 -18.96 -7.03
CA LYS A 93 -10.83 -18.98 -7.89
C LYS A 93 -10.01 -17.72 -7.75
N LEU A 94 -8.70 -17.88 -7.64
CA LEU A 94 -7.77 -16.76 -7.59
C LEU A 94 -7.76 -16.04 -8.94
N LEU A 95 -7.99 -14.71 -8.90
CA LEU A 95 -7.74 -13.85 -10.04
C LEU A 95 -6.25 -13.51 -10.04
N GLU A 96 -5.49 -14.03 -10.99
CA GLU A 96 -4.03 -13.82 -11.07
C GLU A 96 -3.69 -12.37 -11.42
N SER A 97 -4.54 -11.73 -12.24
CA SER A 97 -4.40 -10.32 -12.59
C SER A 97 -5.76 -9.64 -12.72
N VAL A 98 -5.83 -8.37 -12.36
CA VAL A 98 -7.00 -7.50 -12.55
C VAL A 98 -6.54 -6.09 -12.91
N THR A 99 -7.37 -5.36 -13.65
CA THR A 99 -7.14 -3.95 -13.92
C THR A 99 -7.77 -3.06 -12.86
N THR A 100 -7.38 -1.79 -12.83
CA THR A 100 -7.97 -0.78 -11.95
C THR A 100 -9.47 -0.66 -12.14
N GLU A 101 -9.96 -0.77 -13.38
CA GLU A 101 -11.38 -0.71 -13.74
C GLU A 101 -12.13 -1.97 -13.27
N GLU A 102 -11.53 -3.15 -13.42
CA GLU A 102 -12.11 -4.40 -12.93
C GLU A 102 -12.21 -4.41 -11.40
N VAL A 103 -11.26 -3.81 -10.68
CA VAL A 103 -11.34 -3.66 -9.21
C VAL A 103 -12.60 -2.92 -8.80
N GLU A 104 -12.96 -1.82 -9.48
CA GLU A 104 -14.18 -1.06 -9.17
C GLU A 104 -15.44 -1.91 -9.41
N GLN A 105 -15.47 -2.70 -10.50
CA GLN A 105 -16.58 -3.61 -10.79
C GLN A 105 -16.70 -4.72 -9.74
N LEU A 106 -15.56 -5.31 -9.33
CA LEU A 106 -15.52 -6.36 -8.32
C LEU A 106 -15.91 -5.86 -6.91
N ILE A 107 -15.70 -4.57 -6.62
CA ILE A 107 -16.25 -3.95 -5.41
C ILE A 107 -17.77 -3.77 -5.55
N ALA A 108 -18.24 -3.28 -6.70
CA ALA A 108 -19.65 -2.99 -6.93
C ALA A 108 -20.52 -4.26 -6.95
N ASP A 109 -20.01 -5.38 -7.47
CA ASP A 109 -20.71 -6.69 -7.50
C ASP A 109 -20.56 -7.49 -6.19
N GLY A 110 -19.79 -6.97 -5.21
CA GLY A 110 -19.60 -7.59 -3.90
C GLY A 110 -18.56 -8.73 -3.88
N THR A 111 -17.84 -8.99 -4.96
CA THR A 111 -16.72 -9.94 -5.00
C THR A 111 -15.60 -9.49 -4.06
N ILE A 112 -15.27 -8.18 -4.07
CA ILE A 112 -14.33 -7.57 -3.14
C ILE A 112 -15.12 -6.92 -2.01
N TYR A 113 -14.89 -7.36 -0.77
CA TYR A 113 -15.62 -6.89 0.41
C TYR A 113 -14.72 -6.78 1.65
N GLY A 114 -15.24 -6.18 2.72
CA GLY A 114 -14.60 -6.13 4.04
C GLY A 114 -13.21 -5.52 4.02
N GLY A 115 -12.25 -6.18 4.68
CA GLY A 115 -10.85 -5.73 4.80
C GLY A 115 -10.06 -5.72 3.49
N MET A 116 -10.56 -6.33 2.41
CA MET A 116 -9.92 -6.27 1.10
C MET A 116 -10.14 -4.91 0.42
N ILE A 117 -11.27 -4.24 0.68
CA ILE A 117 -11.58 -2.93 0.08
C ILE A 117 -10.49 -1.87 0.33
N PRO A 118 -10.03 -1.63 1.58
CA PRO A 118 -8.93 -0.69 1.83
C PRO A 118 -7.66 -1.03 1.06
N LYS A 119 -7.30 -2.33 0.97
CA LYS A 119 -6.10 -2.79 0.27
C LYS A 119 -6.16 -2.50 -1.22
N VAL A 120 -7.26 -2.88 -1.89
CA VAL A 120 -7.39 -2.63 -3.33
C VAL A 120 -7.50 -1.13 -3.64
N LYS A 121 -8.12 -0.35 -2.77
CA LYS A 121 -8.15 1.12 -2.91
C LYS A 121 -6.75 1.73 -2.77
N ALA A 122 -5.96 1.28 -1.79
CA ALA A 122 -4.57 1.71 -1.64
C ALA A 122 -3.72 1.27 -2.85
N ALA A 123 -3.97 0.07 -3.39
CA ALA A 123 -3.33 -0.42 -4.61
C ALA A 123 -3.63 0.47 -5.83
N VAL A 124 -4.90 0.78 -6.07
CA VAL A 124 -5.32 1.68 -7.16
C VAL A 124 -4.71 3.06 -6.98
N SER A 125 -4.75 3.62 -5.77
CA SER A 125 -4.13 4.92 -5.47
C SER A 125 -2.62 4.92 -5.73
N GLY A 126 -1.91 3.86 -5.34
CA GLY A 126 -0.48 3.69 -5.62
C GLY A 126 -0.17 3.67 -7.11
N LEU A 127 -0.94 2.89 -7.88
CA LEU A 127 -0.81 2.83 -9.34
C LEU A 127 -1.09 4.19 -10.02
N MET A 128 -2.11 4.91 -9.57
CA MET A 128 -2.40 6.26 -10.07
C MET A 128 -1.31 7.26 -9.71
N GLY A 129 -0.57 7.01 -8.63
CA GLY A 129 0.48 7.85 -8.09
C GLY A 129 1.92 7.51 -8.50
N ASN A 130 2.18 6.71 -9.56
CA ASN A 130 3.50 6.37 -10.13
C ASN A 130 4.13 5.03 -9.67
N VAL A 131 3.38 4.14 -9.04
CA VAL A 131 3.82 2.75 -8.87
C VAL A 131 3.57 2.00 -10.19
N ASP A 132 4.51 1.17 -10.64
CA ASP A 132 4.35 0.43 -11.90
C ASP A 132 3.41 -0.77 -11.74
N GLU A 133 3.55 -1.50 -10.63
CA GLU A 133 2.81 -2.74 -10.37
C GLU A 133 2.45 -2.85 -8.89
N VAL A 134 1.26 -3.34 -8.59
CA VAL A 134 0.87 -3.68 -7.22
C VAL A 134 0.42 -5.13 -7.14
N MET A 135 0.89 -5.84 -6.10
CA MET A 135 0.52 -7.23 -5.85
C MET A 135 -0.13 -7.39 -4.47
N ILE A 136 -1.11 -8.29 -4.39
CA ILE A 136 -1.68 -8.78 -3.13
C ILE A 136 -1.33 -10.25 -2.99
N VAL A 137 -0.58 -10.61 -1.96
CA VAL A 137 0.00 -11.96 -1.80
C VAL A 137 -0.31 -12.54 -0.42
N ASN A 138 -0.34 -13.87 -0.33
CA ASN A 138 -0.52 -14.59 0.95
C ASN A 138 0.79 -14.68 1.72
N GLY A 139 0.83 -14.09 2.92
CA GLY A 139 1.98 -14.14 3.82
C GLY A 139 2.10 -15.40 4.68
N LYS A 140 1.06 -16.26 4.74
CA LYS A 140 1.08 -17.47 5.57
C LYS A 140 1.90 -18.62 4.97
N LYS A 141 2.16 -18.59 3.67
CA LYS A 141 3.00 -19.57 3.01
C LYS A 141 4.44 -19.10 3.04
N SER A 142 5.33 -19.86 3.68
CA SER A 142 6.78 -19.62 3.76
C SER A 142 7.48 -19.50 2.40
N GLU A 143 6.74 -19.62 1.31
CA GLU A 143 7.21 -19.49 -0.07
C GLU A 143 7.63 -18.06 -0.46
N LEU A 144 7.22 -17.03 0.30
CA LEU A 144 7.62 -15.64 0.10
C LEU A 144 9.14 -15.43 0.16
N MET A 145 9.85 -16.27 0.92
CA MET A 145 11.29 -16.09 1.19
C MET A 145 12.22 -16.65 0.08
N ASN A 146 11.72 -17.50 -0.82
CA ASN A 146 12.56 -18.29 -1.73
C ASN A 146 12.16 -18.19 -3.21
N LYS A 147 11.16 -17.41 -3.59
CA LYS A 147 10.70 -17.30 -4.99
C LYS A 147 10.87 -15.91 -5.55
N THR A 148 11.33 -15.84 -6.76
CA THR A 148 11.35 -14.63 -7.60
C THR A 148 9.95 -14.24 -8.12
N THR A 149 8.96 -15.13 -7.96
CA THR A 149 7.56 -14.93 -8.35
C THR A 149 6.64 -15.23 -7.18
N PHE A 150 5.80 -14.27 -6.82
CA PHE A 150 4.81 -14.43 -5.76
C PHE A 150 3.47 -14.92 -6.34
N ALA A 151 2.85 -15.91 -5.68
CA ALA A 151 1.47 -16.27 -5.98
C ALA A 151 0.53 -15.26 -5.31
N GLY A 152 -0.34 -14.64 -6.09
CA GLY A 152 -1.27 -13.62 -5.61
C GLY A 152 -2.02 -12.98 -6.77
N THR A 153 -2.63 -11.84 -6.51
CA THR A 153 -3.29 -11.02 -7.53
C THR A 153 -2.42 -9.81 -7.86
N THR A 154 -2.07 -9.65 -9.12
CA THR A 154 -1.44 -8.43 -9.65
C THR A 154 -2.53 -7.44 -10.07
N ILE A 155 -2.44 -6.20 -9.60
CA ILE A 155 -3.29 -5.08 -10.03
C ILE A 155 -2.47 -4.19 -10.94
N MET A 156 -3.00 -3.84 -12.12
CA MET A 156 -2.31 -3.04 -13.13
C MET A 156 -3.23 -2.00 -13.75
N LYS A 157 -2.63 -0.98 -14.38
CA LYS A 157 -3.38 0.01 -15.16
C LYS A 157 -3.96 -0.65 -16.43
N ALA A 158 -5.18 -0.29 -16.82
CA ALA A 158 -5.85 -0.87 -17.99
C ALA A 158 -5.05 -0.77 -19.30
N HIS A 159 -4.22 0.27 -19.45
CA HIS A 159 -3.42 0.48 -20.67
C HIS A 159 -2.20 -0.44 -20.80
N LEU A 160 -1.90 -1.25 -19.78
CA LEU A 160 -0.74 -2.15 -19.74
C LEU A 160 -1.10 -3.61 -20.01
N VAL A 161 -2.37 -3.92 -20.27
CA VAL A 161 -2.78 -5.24 -20.74
C VAL A 161 -2.24 -5.39 -22.17
N LYS A 162 -1.05 -5.98 -22.30
CA LYS A 162 -0.52 -6.34 -23.62
C LYS A 162 -1.43 -7.38 -24.25
N ALA A 163 -1.92 -7.03 -25.45
CA ALA A 163 -2.58 -7.97 -26.35
C ALA A 163 -1.67 -9.17 -26.67
#